data_edcd7250c3eca1ade69231ca61eb934d
#
_entry.id   edcd7250c3eca1ade69231ca61eb934d
#
_cell.length_a   1.000
_cell.length_b   1.000
_cell.length_c   1.000
_cell.angle_alpha   90.00
_cell.angle_beta   90.00
_cell.angle_gamma   90.00
#
_symmetry.space_group_name_H-M   'P 1'
#
loop_
_entity.id
_entity.type
_entity.pdbx_description
1 polymer ?
#
loop_
_entity_poly.entity_id
_entity_poly.type
_entity_poly.pdbx_seq_one_letter_code
_entity_poly.pdbx_strand_id
1 'polypeptide(L)'
;EDLMTYVTVLDKIPSQLTAGISASWSVSLSDYPASESWVITYTLIKSDNQIQIESTADGNDHLIEIAAATTAAYDPGEYEFQAHITNGTEKYQIDAGVIEILTDFATQDSGYDYRSHVKKVLDALESVIEGRASKTQLSQKVGNFEVQHMSLAEQIKYRDLYKAKYKRELIAAGKIKSSRVIKMRFV
;
A
#
# COMPACT_ATOMS: atom_id res chain seq x y z
N GLU A 1 22.59 7.44 -29.33
CA GLU A 1 22.37 6.31 -28.38
C GLU A 1 21.25 6.69 -27.47
N ASP A 2 20.09 6.13 -27.78
CA ASP A 2 18.83 6.37 -27.09
C ASP A 2 18.86 5.62 -25.75
N LEU A 3 18.98 6.36 -24.64
CA LEU A 3 18.80 5.80 -23.31
C LEU A 3 17.30 5.49 -23.15
N MET A 4 16.91 4.25 -23.46
CA MET A 4 15.59 3.72 -23.15
C MET A 4 15.36 3.81 -21.65
N THR A 5 14.72 4.89 -21.23
CA THR A 5 14.08 4.96 -19.92
C THR A 5 12.87 4.02 -19.97
N TYR A 6 12.93 2.89 -19.29
CA TYR A 6 11.79 2.00 -19.15
C TYR A 6 10.72 2.67 -18.26
N VAL A 7 9.96 3.56 -18.86
CA VAL A 7 8.67 4.00 -18.28
C VAL A 7 7.66 2.97 -18.74
N THR A 8 7.21 2.12 -17.83
CA THR A 8 6.07 1.24 -18.11
C THR A 8 4.83 2.14 -18.21
N VAL A 9 4.35 2.40 -19.41
CA VAL A 9 3.07 3.09 -19.63
C VAL A 9 1.98 2.13 -19.17
N LEU A 10 1.29 2.48 -18.09
CA LEU A 10 0.15 1.74 -17.57
C LEU A 10 -1.12 2.37 -18.12
N ASP A 11 -2.07 1.55 -18.55
CA ASP A 11 -3.39 2.04 -19.04
C ASP A 11 -4.30 2.55 -17.90
N LYS A 12 -3.80 2.60 -16.68
CA LYS A 12 -4.53 3.04 -15.49
C LYS A 12 -3.57 3.49 -14.38
N ILE A 13 -4.14 4.15 -13.37
CA ILE A 13 -3.39 4.53 -12.17
C ILE A 13 -2.66 3.32 -11.55
N PRO A 14 -1.37 3.41 -11.22
CA PRO A 14 -0.65 2.35 -10.55
C PRO A 14 -1.22 2.07 -9.16
N SER A 15 -1.13 0.85 -8.68
CA SER A 15 -1.58 0.49 -7.33
C SER A 15 -0.70 1.08 -6.21
N GLN A 16 0.53 1.51 -6.56
CA GLN A 16 1.49 2.08 -5.63
C GLN A 16 2.25 3.24 -6.29
N LEU A 17 2.50 4.29 -5.51
CA LEU A 17 3.43 5.38 -5.82
C LEU A 17 4.49 5.44 -4.72
N THR A 18 5.68 5.96 -5.05
CA THR A 18 6.71 6.20 -4.03
C THR A 18 6.92 7.70 -3.90
N ALA A 19 6.85 8.22 -2.69
CA ALA A 19 7.17 9.61 -2.40
C ALA A 19 8.59 9.94 -2.89
N GLY A 20 8.79 11.12 -3.48
CA GLY A 20 10.10 11.53 -4.00
C GLY A 20 10.51 10.90 -5.34
N ILE A 21 9.69 10.05 -5.95
CA ILE A 21 9.96 9.44 -7.26
C ILE A 21 8.92 9.91 -8.28
N SER A 22 9.38 10.29 -9.48
CA SER A 22 8.49 10.65 -10.57
C SER A 22 7.62 9.46 -10.98
N ALA A 23 6.36 9.75 -11.31
CA ALA A 23 5.42 8.75 -11.82
C ALA A 23 4.77 9.24 -13.11
N SER A 24 4.52 8.34 -14.04
CA SER A 24 3.83 8.63 -15.29
C SER A 24 2.99 7.44 -15.74
N TRP A 25 1.79 7.71 -16.24
CA TRP A 25 0.94 6.72 -16.91
C TRP A 25 0.03 7.42 -17.93
N SER A 26 -0.50 6.65 -18.87
CA SER A 26 -1.42 7.15 -19.89
C SER A 26 -2.74 6.40 -19.83
N VAL A 27 -3.83 7.08 -20.09
CA VAL A 27 -5.17 6.49 -20.15
C VAL A 27 -5.81 6.87 -21.49
N SER A 28 -6.27 5.85 -22.23
CA SER A 28 -6.97 6.03 -23.50
C SER A 28 -8.46 5.81 -23.32
N LEU A 29 -9.27 6.81 -23.67
CA LEU A 29 -10.74 6.77 -23.59
C LEU A 29 -11.32 7.22 -24.93
N SER A 30 -11.80 6.28 -25.74
CA SER A 30 -12.30 6.54 -27.08
C SER A 30 -13.49 7.51 -27.12
N ASP A 31 -14.34 7.48 -26.09
CA ASP A 31 -15.55 8.31 -26.01
C ASP A 31 -15.29 9.71 -25.42
N TYR A 32 -14.12 9.91 -24.83
CA TYR A 32 -13.72 11.14 -24.13
C TYR A 32 -12.26 11.50 -24.45
N PRO A 33 -11.92 11.82 -25.72
CA PRO A 33 -10.55 12.07 -26.12
C PRO A 33 -10.01 13.38 -25.51
N ALA A 34 -8.77 13.37 -25.07
CA ALA A 34 -8.12 14.55 -24.48
C ALA A 34 -8.02 15.73 -25.47
N SER A 35 -7.96 15.44 -26.78
CA SER A 35 -7.98 16.45 -27.87
C SER A 35 -9.26 17.29 -27.92
N GLU A 36 -10.37 16.83 -27.35
CA GLU A 36 -11.65 17.53 -27.25
C GLU A 36 -11.85 18.23 -25.89
N SER A 37 -10.77 18.58 -25.22
CA SER A 37 -10.76 19.28 -23.92
C SER A 37 -11.31 18.45 -22.75
N TRP A 38 -11.32 17.13 -22.88
CA TRP A 38 -11.59 16.26 -21.74
C TRP A 38 -10.34 16.13 -20.85
N VAL A 39 -10.52 16.26 -19.54
CA VAL A 39 -9.45 16.17 -18.55
C VAL A 39 -9.81 15.14 -17.48
N ILE A 40 -8.90 14.25 -17.18
CA ILE A 40 -9.03 13.33 -16.06
C ILE A 40 -8.46 13.98 -14.81
N THR A 41 -9.19 13.96 -13.71
CA THR A 41 -8.73 14.38 -12.39
C THR A 41 -8.85 13.19 -11.42
N TYR A 42 -7.73 12.77 -10.87
CA TYR A 42 -7.67 11.83 -9.76
C TYR A 42 -7.68 12.62 -8.45
N THR A 43 -8.62 12.29 -7.56
CA THR A 43 -8.68 12.83 -6.21
C THR A 43 -8.41 11.70 -5.23
N LEU A 44 -7.30 11.79 -4.51
CA LEU A 44 -6.87 10.82 -3.50
C LEU A 44 -7.13 11.41 -2.11
N ILE A 45 -7.74 10.64 -1.23
CA ILE A 45 -8.09 11.08 0.13
C ILE A 45 -7.59 10.08 1.17
N LYS A 46 -6.95 10.62 2.21
CA LYS A 46 -6.55 9.88 3.41
C LYS A 46 -6.74 10.77 4.62
N SER A 47 -7.68 10.41 5.49
CA SER A 47 -8.02 11.18 6.70
C SER A 47 -8.24 12.69 6.39
N ASP A 48 -7.26 13.51 6.69
CA ASP A 48 -7.24 14.96 6.53
C ASP A 48 -6.39 15.46 5.35
N ASN A 49 -5.82 14.52 4.57
CA ASN A 49 -4.97 14.85 3.42
C ASN A 49 -5.69 14.53 2.09
N GLN A 50 -5.64 15.48 1.17
CA GLN A 50 -6.18 15.37 -0.18
C GLN A 50 -5.11 15.70 -1.22
N ILE A 51 -4.98 14.84 -2.21
CA ILE A 51 -4.09 15.02 -3.36
C ILE A 51 -4.95 15.06 -4.62
N GLN A 52 -4.70 16.02 -5.49
CA GLN A 52 -5.31 16.09 -6.81
C GLN A 52 -4.24 15.96 -7.87
N ILE A 53 -4.52 15.15 -8.89
CA ILE A 53 -3.62 14.88 -10.01
C ILE A 53 -4.46 15.01 -11.28
N GLU A 54 -4.05 15.88 -12.18
CA GLU A 54 -4.73 16.15 -13.44
C GLU A 54 -3.93 15.60 -14.62
N SER A 55 -4.65 15.15 -15.64
CA SER A 55 -4.04 14.71 -16.89
C SER A 55 -3.78 15.90 -17.81
N THR A 56 -2.79 15.74 -18.68
CA THR A 56 -2.53 16.57 -19.85
C THR A 56 -2.89 15.81 -21.13
N ALA A 57 -3.19 16.53 -22.21
CA ALA A 57 -3.47 15.88 -23.49
C ALA A 57 -2.17 15.43 -24.17
N ASP A 58 -2.14 14.17 -24.59
CA ASP A 58 -1.13 13.62 -25.50
C ASP A 58 -1.86 13.02 -26.74
N GLY A 59 -2.12 13.87 -27.70
CA GLY A 59 -3.05 13.52 -28.79
C GLY A 59 -4.45 13.27 -28.27
N ASN A 60 -4.97 12.06 -28.44
CA ASN A 60 -6.28 11.66 -27.94
C ASN A 60 -6.21 11.03 -26.54
N ASP A 61 -5.01 10.70 -26.06
CA ASP A 61 -4.79 10.05 -24.78
C ASP A 61 -4.61 11.08 -23.65
N HIS A 62 -4.88 10.64 -22.44
CA HIS A 62 -4.68 11.41 -21.23
C HIS A 62 -3.36 10.98 -20.60
N LEU A 63 -2.35 11.85 -20.65
CA LEU A 63 -1.06 11.64 -20.00
C LEU A 63 -1.09 12.23 -18.60
N ILE A 64 -0.71 11.43 -17.61
CA ILE A 64 -0.54 11.85 -16.23
C ILE A 64 0.96 11.78 -15.91
N GLU A 65 1.53 12.91 -15.52
CA GLU A 65 2.92 13.02 -15.11
C GLU A 65 3.02 13.73 -13.77
N ILE A 66 3.73 13.13 -12.83
CA ILE A 66 3.98 13.71 -11.52
C ILE A 66 5.48 13.78 -11.30
N ALA A 67 5.98 14.99 -11.12
CA ALA A 67 7.40 15.21 -10.86
C ALA A 67 7.79 14.68 -9.46
N ALA A 68 9.04 14.23 -9.30
CA ALA A 68 9.58 13.77 -8.02
C ALA A 68 9.44 14.80 -6.88
N ALA A 69 9.59 16.09 -7.20
CA ALA A 69 9.41 17.18 -6.23
C ALA A 69 7.96 17.26 -5.70
N THR A 70 6.97 16.94 -6.54
CA THR A 70 5.56 16.93 -6.15
C THR A 70 5.24 15.70 -5.30
N THR A 71 5.69 14.52 -5.71
CA THR A 71 5.48 13.28 -4.95
C THR A 71 6.22 13.29 -3.62
N ALA A 72 7.33 14.03 -3.49
CA ALA A 72 8.06 14.18 -2.22
C ALA A 72 7.24 14.84 -1.11
N ALA A 73 6.20 15.61 -1.47
CA ALA A 73 5.27 16.22 -0.52
C ALA A 73 4.10 15.29 -0.12
N TYR A 74 4.01 14.10 -0.69
CA TYR A 74 2.93 13.16 -0.39
C TYR A 74 3.24 12.36 0.88
N ASP A 75 2.29 12.33 1.81
CA ASP A 75 2.40 11.52 3.01
C ASP A 75 2.23 10.04 2.69
N PRO A 76 3.14 9.17 3.15
CA PRO A 76 3.01 7.74 2.94
C PRO A 76 1.76 7.14 3.60
N GLY A 77 1.20 6.12 2.97
CA GLY A 77 0.06 5.35 3.47
C GLY A 77 -0.97 5.02 2.39
N GLU A 78 -2.08 4.44 2.81
CA GLU A 78 -3.18 4.05 1.95
C GLU A 78 -4.14 5.22 1.75
N TYR A 79 -4.49 5.48 0.49
CA TYR A 79 -5.44 6.50 0.05
C TYR A 79 -6.57 5.84 -0.73
N GLU A 80 -7.80 6.26 -0.48
CA GLU A 80 -8.90 6.01 -1.39
C GLU A 80 -8.86 7.04 -2.52
N PHE A 81 -9.10 6.63 -3.76
CA PHE A 81 -9.13 7.54 -4.89
C PHE A 81 -10.42 7.43 -5.70
N GLN A 82 -10.78 8.53 -6.33
CA GLN A 82 -11.77 8.61 -7.38
C GLN A 82 -11.18 9.35 -8.57
N ALA A 83 -11.40 8.79 -9.77
CA ALA A 83 -11.04 9.43 -11.02
C ALA A 83 -12.32 9.95 -11.71
N HIS A 84 -12.30 11.21 -12.06
CA HIS A 84 -13.37 11.87 -12.82
C HIS A 84 -12.82 12.39 -14.13
N ILE A 85 -13.65 12.35 -15.16
CA ILE A 85 -13.39 13.02 -16.42
C ILE A 85 -14.37 14.15 -16.63
N THR A 86 -13.91 15.30 -17.12
CA THR A 86 -14.73 16.48 -17.34
C THR A 86 -14.25 17.28 -18.54
N ASN A 87 -15.20 17.94 -19.23
CA ASN A 87 -14.93 18.95 -20.26
C ASN A 87 -15.34 20.37 -19.81
N GLY A 88 -15.56 20.54 -18.48
CA GLY A 88 -16.05 21.79 -17.90
C GLY A 88 -17.57 21.91 -17.80
N THR A 89 -18.32 21.19 -18.63
CA THR A 89 -19.80 21.18 -18.62
C THR A 89 -20.32 19.85 -18.06
N GLU A 90 -19.73 18.77 -18.50
CA GLU A 90 -20.08 17.41 -18.10
C GLU A 90 -19.00 16.82 -17.22
N LYS A 91 -19.37 15.96 -16.28
CA LYS A 91 -18.46 15.28 -15.37
C LYS A 91 -18.94 13.85 -15.12
N TYR A 92 -18.06 12.89 -15.35
CA TYR A 92 -18.33 11.47 -15.15
C TYR A 92 -17.27 10.84 -14.27
N GLN A 93 -17.66 9.92 -13.39
CA GLN A 93 -16.70 9.08 -12.67
C GLN A 93 -16.30 7.92 -13.57
N ILE A 94 -15.00 7.74 -13.76
CA ILE A 94 -14.43 6.70 -14.64
C ILE A 94 -13.73 5.58 -13.87
N ASP A 95 -13.23 5.85 -12.68
CA ASP A 95 -12.54 4.84 -11.85
C ASP A 95 -12.63 5.21 -10.36
N ALA A 96 -12.44 4.22 -9.49
CA ALA A 96 -12.29 4.40 -8.06
C ALA A 96 -11.58 3.19 -7.46
N GLY A 97 -10.84 3.38 -6.39
CA GLY A 97 -10.11 2.29 -5.74
C GLY A 97 -9.23 2.77 -4.61
N VAL A 98 -8.20 2.00 -4.36
CA VAL A 98 -7.21 2.26 -3.32
C VAL A 98 -5.82 2.30 -3.94
N ILE A 99 -5.00 3.24 -3.52
CA ILE A 99 -3.61 3.40 -3.91
C ILE A 99 -2.75 3.55 -2.65
N GLU A 100 -1.59 2.94 -2.65
CA GLU A 100 -0.63 3.05 -1.55
C GLU A 100 0.52 4.00 -1.92
N ILE A 101 0.80 4.98 -1.09
CA ILE A 101 1.99 5.84 -1.23
C ILE A 101 3.07 5.29 -0.30
N LEU A 102 4.17 4.86 -0.90
CA LEU A 102 5.31 4.29 -0.21
C LEU A 102 6.29 5.38 0.22
N THR A 103 6.99 5.14 1.34
CA THR A 103 8.07 5.99 1.80
C THR A 103 9.29 5.85 0.89
N ASP A 104 9.95 6.96 0.57
CA ASP A 104 11.27 6.94 -0.07
C ASP A 104 12.35 6.54 0.95
N PHE A 105 12.96 5.38 0.74
CA PHE A 105 14.04 4.90 1.62
C PHE A 105 15.32 5.72 1.49
N ALA A 106 15.51 6.44 0.39
CA ALA A 106 16.69 7.29 0.21
C ALA A 106 16.70 8.50 1.16
N THR A 107 15.53 8.90 1.64
CA THR A 107 15.37 10.02 2.59
C THR A 107 15.30 9.58 4.04
N GLN A 108 15.32 8.28 4.32
CA GLN A 108 15.20 7.74 5.67
C GLN A 108 16.56 7.56 6.33
N ASP A 109 16.60 7.77 7.64
CA ASP A 109 17.79 7.51 8.44
C ASP A 109 18.13 6.01 8.53
N SER A 110 19.40 5.71 8.76
CA SER A 110 19.84 4.34 9.05
C SER A 110 19.13 3.83 10.31
N GLY A 111 18.34 2.75 10.17
CA GLY A 111 17.53 2.20 11.25
C GLY A 111 16.03 2.45 11.11
N TYR A 112 15.60 3.07 10.02
CA TYR A 112 14.18 3.19 9.70
C TYR A 112 13.49 1.81 9.68
N ASP A 113 12.44 1.68 10.48
CA ASP A 113 11.69 0.42 10.59
C ASP A 113 10.61 0.32 9.52
N TYR A 114 10.98 -0.27 8.39
CA TYR A 114 10.12 -0.50 7.21
C TYR A 114 9.16 -1.69 7.35
N ARG A 115 9.18 -2.39 8.50
CA ARG A 115 8.31 -3.55 8.71
C ARG A 115 6.85 -3.13 8.78
N SER A 116 5.95 -3.92 8.15
CA SER A 116 4.52 -3.74 8.29
C SER A 116 4.08 -3.84 9.75
N HIS A 117 2.93 -3.24 10.08
CA HIS A 117 2.34 -3.38 11.42
C HIS A 117 2.19 -4.85 11.83
N VAL A 118 1.75 -5.70 10.90
CA VAL A 118 1.59 -7.14 11.14
C VAL A 118 2.92 -7.80 11.49
N LYS A 119 4.01 -7.44 10.79
CA LYS A 119 5.36 -7.95 11.08
C LYS A 119 5.86 -7.45 12.44
N LYS A 120 5.66 -6.18 12.78
CA LYS A 120 6.04 -5.62 14.09
C LYS A 120 5.34 -6.33 15.25
N VAL A 121 4.02 -6.56 15.12
CA VAL A 121 3.25 -7.29 16.14
C VAL A 121 3.70 -8.76 16.22
N LEU A 122 3.96 -9.41 15.09
CA LEU A 122 4.45 -10.78 15.07
C LEU A 122 5.80 -10.89 15.80
N ASP A 123 6.76 -10.03 15.49
CA ASP A 123 8.09 -10.01 16.13
C ASP A 123 7.99 -9.76 17.63
N ALA A 124 7.11 -8.84 18.05
CA ALA A 124 6.88 -8.57 19.47
C ALA A 124 6.27 -9.78 20.19
N LEU A 125 5.32 -10.48 19.58
CA LEU A 125 4.73 -11.72 20.15
C LEU A 125 5.76 -12.84 20.23
N GLU A 126 6.59 -13.03 19.20
CA GLU A 126 7.68 -14.02 19.21
C GLU A 126 8.68 -13.72 20.33
N SER A 127 9.12 -12.48 20.47
CA SER A 127 10.03 -12.06 21.55
C SER A 127 9.45 -12.28 22.95
N VAL A 128 8.16 -12.00 23.16
CA VAL A 128 7.49 -12.24 24.46
C VAL A 128 7.39 -13.74 24.76
N ILE A 129 7.07 -14.57 23.76
CA ILE A 129 6.98 -16.02 23.92
C ILE A 129 8.37 -16.61 24.25
N GLU A 130 9.43 -16.20 23.54
CA GLU A 130 10.81 -16.59 23.80
C GLU A 130 11.27 -16.16 25.21
N GLY A 131 11.00 -14.91 25.59
CA GLY A 131 11.33 -14.39 26.91
C GLY A 131 10.59 -15.08 28.06
N ARG A 132 9.37 -15.61 27.81
CA ARG A 132 8.60 -16.38 28.79
C ARG A 132 9.00 -17.84 28.90
N ALA A 133 9.53 -18.42 27.84
CA ALA A 133 10.08 -19.79 27.90
C ALA A 133 11.20 -19.93 28.94
N SER A 134 11.85 -18.81 29.29
CA SER A 134 12.91 -18.74 30.31
C SER A 134 12.42 -18.29 31.69
N LYS A 135 11.16 -17.87 31.87
CA LYS A 135 10.65 -17.34 33.16
C LYS A 135 9.26 -17.95 33.46
N THR A 136 9.19 -18.68 34.58
CA THR A 136 8.00 -19.40 35.06
C THR A 136 6.96 -18.49 35.73
N GLN A 137 7.03 -17.15 35.62
CA GLN A 137 6.10 -16.22 36.30
C GLN A 137 4.92 -15.85 35.40
N LEU A 138 3.73 -16.33 35.79
CA LEU A 138 2.45 -16.07 35.11
C LEU A 138 1.73 -14.80 35.58
N SER A 139 2.16 -14.19 36.70
CA SER A 139 1.56 -12.97 37.23
C SER A 139 2.61 -12.14 37.98
N GLN A 140 2.46 -10.83 37.92
CA GLN A 140 3.27 -9.89 38.67
C GLN A 140 2.32 -9.02 39.52
N LYS A 141 2.48 -9.09 40.84
CA LYS A 141 1.70 -8.28 41.78
C LYS A 141 2.46 -6.96 42.02
N VAL A 142 1.85 -5.85 41.62
CA VAL A 142 2.40 -4.52 41.87
C VAL A 142 1.47 -3.78 42.79
N GLY A 143 1.80 -3.72 44.06
CA GLY A 143 0.94 -3.14 45.12
C GLY A 143 -0.37 -3.91 45.28
N ASN A 144 -1.50 -3.21 45.24
CA ASN A 144 -2.86 -3.80 45.33
C ASN A 144 -3.45 -4.20 43.98
N PHE A 145 -2.70 -4.07 42.86
CA PHE A 145 -3.15 -4.41 41.52
C PHE A 145 -2.46 -5.68 41.02
N GLU A 146 -3.27 -6.65 40.60
CA GLU A 146 -2.83 -7.84 39.92
C GLU A 146 -2.95 -7.61 38.40
N VAL A 147 -1.80 -7.56 37.70
CA VAL A 147 -1.78 -7.48 36.25
C VAL A 147 -1.82 -8.89 35.69
N GLN A 148 -2.99 -9.30 35.20
CA GLN A 148 -3.14 -10.56 34.47
C GLN A 148 -2.50 -10.42 33.08
N HIS A 149 -1.46 -11.19 32.85
CA HIS A 149 -0.89 -11.33 31.52
C HIS A 149 -1.64 -12.42 30.74
N MET A 150 -1.80 -12.23 29.42
CA MET A 150 -2.34 -13.29 28.55
C MET A 150 -1.61 -14.61 28.80
N SER A 151 -2.33 -15.71 28.79
CA SER A 151 -1.77 -17.05 28.92
C SER A 151 -0.82 -17.36 27.74
N LEU A 152 0.15 -18.24 27.96
CA LEU A 152 1.05 -18.65 26.88
C LEU A 152 0.29 -19.25 25.68
N ALA A 153 -0.78 -20.00 25.94
CA ALA A 153 -1.63 -20.60 24.90
C ALA A 153 -2.32 -19.52 24.03
N GLU A 154 -2.81 -18.45 24.65
CA GLU A 154 -3.40 -17.30 23.95
C GLU A 154 -2.34 -16.56 23.11
N GLN A 155 -1.16 -16.35 23.67
CA GLN A 155 -0.06 -15.71 22.94
C GLN A 155 0.36 -16.52 21.71
N ILE A 156 0.46 -17.84 21.84
CA ILE A 156 0.72 -18.75 20.70
C ILE A 156 -0.38 -18.63 19.64
N LYS A 157 -1.65 -18.61 20.07
CA LYS A 157 -2.79 -18.43 19.15
C LYS A 157 -2.73 -17.10 18.39
N TYR A 158 -2.41 -16.00 19.07
CA TYR A 158 -2.25 -14.70 18.42
C TYR A 158 -1.03 -14.66 17.48
N ARG A 159 0.10 -15.24 17.90
CA ARG A 159 1.27 -15.39 17.03
C ARG A 159 0.91 -16.11 15.73
N ASP A 160 0.20 -17.23 15.81
CA ASP A 160 -0.19 -18.02 14.63
C ASP A 160 -1.15 -17.24 13.73
N LEU A 161 -2.08 -16.47 14.31
CA LEU A 161 -2.96 -15.57 13.58
C LEU A 161 -2.16 -14.49 12.82
N TYR A 162 -1.23 -13.81 13.48
CA TYR A 162 -0.40 -12.77 12.86
C TYR A 162 0.59 -13.35 11.85
N LYS A 163 1.11 -14.54 12.09
CA LYS A 163 1.95 -15.28 11.11
C LYS A 163 1.17 -15.60 9.83
N ALA A 164 -0.11 -15.99 9.96
CA ALA A 164 -0.98 -16.21 8.81
C ALA A 164 -1.30 -14.89 8.06
N LYS A 165 -1.54 -13.78 8.79
CA LYS A 165 -1.73 -12.44 8.19
C LYS A 165 -0.47 -12.01 7.43
N TYR A 166 0.70 -12.12 8.04
CA TYR A 166 1.97 -11.75 7.40
C TYR A 166 2.26 -12.58 6.14
N LYS A 167 1.95 -13.88 6.18
CA LYS A 167 2.06 -14.71 4.98
C LYS A 167 1.15 -14.22 3.84
N ARG A 168 -0.06 -13.75 4.16
CA ARG A 168 -0.97 -13.16 3.14
C ARG A 168 -0.41 -11.86 2.56
N GLU A 169 0.18 -10.98 3.38
CA GLU A 169 0.88 -9.78 2.91
C GLU A 169 2.02 -10.13 1.95
N LEU A 170 2.85 -11.12 2.29
CA LEU A 170 3.96 -11.57 1.44
C LEU A 170 3.47 -12.15 0.10
N ILE A 171 2.32 -12.85 0.09
CA ILE A 171 1.70 -13.36 -1.13
C ILE A 171 1.16 -12.20 -1.97
N ALA A 172 0.45 -11.24 -1.35
CA ALA A 172 -0.09 -10.07 -2.04
C ALA A 172 1.03 -9.21 -2.64
N ALA A 173 2.16 -9.07 -1.92
CA ALA A 173 3.35 -8.37 -2.40
C ALA A 173 4.20 -9.19 -3.43
N GLY A 174 3.74 -10.37 -3.86
CA GLY A 174 4.47 -11.22 -4.81
C GLY A 174 5.79 -11.82 -4.29
N LYS A 175 6.12 -11.64 -3.01
CA LYS A 175 7.38 -12.11 -2.40
C LYS A 175 7.42 -13.62 -2.17
N ILE A 176 6.26 -14.26 -2.05
CA ILE A 176 6.12 -15.72 -1.97
C ILE A 176 4.96 -16.20 -2.84
N LYS A 177 5.12 -17.37 -3.45
CA LYS A 177 4.06 -17.99 -4.25
C LYS A 177 2.98 -18.58 -3.34
N SER A 178 1.71 -18.39 -3.70
CA SER A 178 0.60 -19.11 -3.10
C SER A 178 0.67 -20.57 -3.55
N SER A 179 1.09 -21.49 -2.68
CA SER A 179 1.04 -22.91 -2.99
C SER A 179 -0.40 -23.44 -2.75
N ARG A 180 -1.22 -23.45 -3.79
CA ARG A 180 -2.43 -24.27 -3.82
C ARG A 180 -2.01 -25.70 -4.13
N VAL A 181 -1.83 -26.51 -3.10
CA VAL A 181 -1.77 -27.98 -3.27
C VAL A 181 -3.21 -28.47 -3.37
N ILE A 182 -3.68 -28.71 -4.59
CA ILE A 182 -4.93 -29.45 -4.81
C ILE A 182 -4.61 -30.92 -4.61
N LYS A 183 -4.98 -31.49 -3.46
CA LYS A 183 -4.95 -32.93 -3.26
C LYS A 183 -6.17 -33.51 -3.98
N MET A 184 -6.00 -34.00 -5.21
CA MET A 184 -6.99 -34.84 -5.86
C MET A 184 -6.92 -36.23 -5.21
N ARG A 185 -8.01 -36.61 -4.58
CA ARG A 185 -8.20 -38.00 -4.12
C ARG A 185 -8.97 -38.70 -5.23
N PHE A 186 -8.31 -39.58 -5.95
CA PHE A 186 -9.00 -40.50 -6.84
C PHE A 186 -9.67 -41.56 -5.97
N VAL A 187 -10.97 -41.77 -6.14
CA VAL A 187 -11.77 -42.87 -5.58
C VAL A 187 -11.78 -44.02 -6.56
#